data_b031a20374f7f1f262295a0b0bc0c853
#
_entry.id   b031a20374f7f1f262295a0b0bc0c853
#
_cell.length_a   1.000
_cell.length_b   1.000
_cell.length_c   1.000
_cell.angle_alpha   90.00
_cell.angle_beta   90.00
_cell.angle_gamma   90.00
#
_symmetry.space_group_name_H-M   'P 1'
#
loop_
_entity.id
_entity.type
_entity.pdbx_description
1 polymer ?
#
loop_
_entity_poly.entity_id
_entity_poly.type
_entity_poly.pdbx_seq_one_letter_code
_entity_poly.pdbx_strand_id
1 'polypeptide(L)'
;VPEPSAALPDDAVLLHIGPHKTGTTAIQGILAMATEDLAAHGVSYPGPRGAHHDAARAVLGRPAGWTHDSVPLPDEKVWRGLVQTIHETPGRAVVSSEFFALCDADQRARVVDDIGRDRLYLLVAARNPGSIALSTWQQVLRDGKTGRLEDWLQNRFRRPEPGYATEGFWSWADSSTLVENWSQVVDLDRIRVVVIDETDRAMLPTTFEQLLGLPAKTLSGRTPPNQNRSLTAPEAELLRSATALTKAQLRWDEFSLFFRMGYARRMLDVRVPAKDEARPVLPAWAASQVAAEAGASIERLRASGVAVIGDLENLRRVPAAADADPITQVPMDLAAEALAGVITAAQRRIRKAEKRVKQLTAAASDRPRPLDEIPTRELAAVLRARVRARITRRGKAT
;
A
#
# COMPACT_ATOMS: atom_id res chain seq x y z
N VAL A 1 -15.90 29.68 -10.62
CA VAL A 1 -15.20 28.53 -10.05
C VAL A 1 -14.77 27.66 -11.21
N PRO A 2 -13.49 27.25 -11.33
CA PRO A 2 -13.05 26.36 -12.38
C PRO A 2 -13.86 25.05 -12.35
N GLU A 3 -14.08 24.48 -13.52
CA GLU A 3 -14.75 23.17 -13.60
C GLU A 3 -13.97 22.13 -12.80
N PRO A 4 -14.61 21.32 -11.93
CA PRO A 4 -13.91 20.42 -11.01
C PRO A 4 -12.93 19.44 -11.69
N SER A 5 -13.21 19.08 -12.94
CA SER A 5 -12.43 18.16 -13.76
C SER A 5 -11.51 18.86 -14.77
N ALA A 6 -11.39 20.19 -14.75
CA ALA A 6 -10.49 20.91 -15.64
C ALA A 6 -9.03 20.51 -15.41
N ALA A 7 -8.24 20.45 -16.50
CA ALA A 7 -6.81 20.14 -16.41
C ALA A 7 -6.08 21.13 -15.50
N LEU A 8 -5.19 20.59 -14.68
CA LEU A 8 -4.32 21.38 -13.79
C LEU A 8 -3.28 22.18 -14.59
N PRO A 9 -2.67 23.22 -14.00
CA PRO A 9 -1.53 23.93 -14.61
C PRO A 9 -0.40 22.99 -15.04
N ASP A 10 0.39 23.39 -16.02
CA ASP A 10 1.41 22.53 -16.63
C ASP A 10 2.57 22.15 -15.71
N ASP A 11 2.75 22.88 -14.60
CA ASP A 11 3.77 22.62 -13.58
C ASP A 11 3.18 22.05 -12.28
N ALA A 12 1.89 21.70 -12.26
CA ALA A 12 1.22 21.23 -11.06
C ALA A 12 1.76 19.89 -10.55
N VAL A 13 1.77 19.76 -9.22
CA VAL A 13 2.02 18.48 -8.53
C VAL A 13 0.69 17.99 -7.93
N LEU A 14 0.15 16.92 -8.49
CA LEU A 14 -1.07 16.29 -8.00
C LEU A 14 -0.73 15.32 -6.87
N LEU A 15 -1.01 15.72 -5.63
CA LEU A 15 -0.92 14.85 -4.46
C LEU A 15 -2.24 14.10 -4.27
N HIS A 16 -2.26 12.82 -4.61
CA HIS A 16 -3.42 11.97 -4.39
C HIS A 16 -3.34 11.32 -3.02
N ILE A 17 -4.33 11.64 -2.20
CA ILE A 17 -4.55 11.08 -0.88
C ILE A 17 -5.96 10.48 -0.80
N GLY A 18 -6.24 9.77 0.26
CA GLY A 18 -7.58 9.28 0.56
C GLY A 18 -7.53 8.24 1.66
N PRO A 19 -8.68 7.88 2.21
CA PRO A 19 -8.76 6.73 3.10
C PRO A 19 -8.18 5.49 2.44
N HIS A 20 -7.62 4.61 3.24
CA HIS A 20 -7.29 3.28 2.76
C HIS A 20 -8.52 2.64 2.08
N LYS A 21 -8.30 1.89 1.00
CA LYS A 21 -9.37 1.15 0.29
C LYS A 21 -10.31 1.99 -0.61
N THR A 22 -9.84 3.13 -1.07
CA THR A 22 -10.52 3.96 -2.09
C THR A 22 -10.04 3.69 -3.53
N GLY A 23 -9.49 2.51 -3.80
CA GLY A 23 -8.98 2.17 -5.15
C GLY A 23 -7.53 2.60 -5.40
N THR A 24 -6.84 3.15 -4.40
CA THR A 24 -5.46 3.68 -4.48
C THR A 24 -4.49 2.68 -5.12
N THR A 25 -4.50 1.42 -4.71
CA THR A 25 -3.61 0.39 -5.27
C THR A 25 -3.84 0.17 -6.78
N ALA A 26 -5.11 0.25 -7.23
CA ALA A 26 -5.43 0.06 -8.64
C ALA A 26 -4.89 1.21 -9.49
N ILE A 27 -5.16 2.46 -9.09
CA ILE A 27 -4.68 3.64 -9.82
C ILE A 27 -3.15 3.76 -9.77
N GLN A 28 -2.51 3.47 -8.65
CA GLN A 28 -1.05 3.43 -8.51
C GLN A 28 -0.42 2.41 -9.46
N GLY A 29 -1.02 1.21 -9.59
CA GLY A 29 -0.59 0.19 -10.53
C GLY A 29 -0.75 0.63 -11.98
N ILE A 30 -1.86 1.30 -12.32
CA ILE A 30 -2.11 1.85 -13.65
C ILE A 30 -1.09 2.95 -14.00
N LEU A 31 -0.86 3.90 -13.08
CA LEU A 31 0.13 4.98 -13.26
C LEU A 31 1.54 4.42 -13.49
N ALA A 32 1.92 3.40 -12.72
CA ALA A 32 3.21 2.74 -12.87
C ALA A 32 3.38 2.02 -14.22
N MET A 33 2.31 1.45 -14.78
CA MET A 33 2.33 0.84 -16.11
C MET A 33 2.29 1.87 -17.24
N ALA A 34 1.81 3.08 -16.98
CA ALA A 34 1.64 4.14 -17.96
C ALA A 34 2.80 5.15 -17.99
N THR A 35 3.92 4.88 -17.32
CA THR A 35 5.01 5.87 -17.10
C THR A 35 5.52 6.46 -18.41
N GLU A 36 5.66 5.67 -19.48
CA GLU A 36 6.12 6.13 -20.79
C GLU A 36 5.07 7.03 -21.46
N ASP A 37 3.78 6.64 -21.42
CA ASP A 37 2.70 7.46 -21.98
C ASP A 37 2.52 8.76 -21.20
N LEU A 38 2.65 8.71 -19.87
CA LEU A 38 2.63 9.90 -19.02
C LEU A 38 3.73 10.87 -19.43
N ALA A 39 4.97 10.38 -19.56
CA ALA A 39 6.12 11.19 -19.96
C ALA A 39 5.95 11.82 -21.34
N ALA A 40 5.37 11.10 -22.30
CA ALA A 40 5.06 11.63 -23.63
C ALA A 40 4.07 12.82 -23.60
N HIS A 41 3.31 12.98 -22.52
CA HIS A 41 2.35 14.08 -22.32
C HIS A 41 2.80 15.08 -21.23
N GLY A 42 4.10 15.10 -20.89
CA GLY A 42 4.64 16.03 -19.90
C GLY A 42 4.20 15.76 -18.47
N VAL A 43 3.83 14.53 -18.15
CA VAL A 43 3.45 14.10 -16.81
C VAL A 43 4.46 13.11 -16.27
N SER A 44 4.95 13.32 -15.06
CA SER A 44 5.83 12.39 -14.36
C SER A 44 5.12 11.65 -13.23
N TYR A 45 5.42 10.37 -13.07
CA TYR A 45 5.08 9.56 -11.90
C TYR A 45 6.39 9.09 -11.28
N PRO A 46 7.06 9.95 -10.46
CA PRO A 46 8.44 9.74 -10.04
C PRO A 46 8.56 8.60 -9.03
N GLY A 47 9.74 7.99 -8.98
CA GLY A 47 10.13 6.99 -7.99
C GLY A 47 10.00 5.54 -8.45
N PRO A 48 10.64 4.62 -7.72
CA PRO A 48 10.62 3.21 -8.06
C PRO A 48 9.30 2.55 -7.64
N ARG A 49 8.66 1.84 -8.55
CA ARG A 49 7.60 0.85 -8.27
C ARG A 49 6.25 1.37 -7.76
N GLY A 50 5.68 2.35 -8.41
CA GLY A 50 4.22 2.44 -8.48
C GLY A 50 3.47 2.96 -7.27
N ALA A 51 4.06 3.13 -6.10
CA ALA A 51 3.42 3.74 -4.95
C ALA A 51 4.43 4.47 -4.07
N HIS A 52 4.05 5.64 -3.57
CA HIS A 52 4.93 6.48 -2.76
C HIS A 52 4.82 6.16 -1.26
N HIS A 53 4.51 4.89 -0.90
CA HIS A 53 4.31 4.49 0.48
C HIS A 53 5.53 4.71 1.37
N ASP A 54 6.73 4.38 0.89
CA ASP A 54 7.94 4.55 1.68
C ASP A 54 8.28 6.03 1.89
N ALA A 55 8.05 6.88 0.88
CA ALA A 55 8.21 8.32 1.00
C ALA A 55 7.22 8.90 2.02
N ALA A 56 5.93 8.53 1.93
CA ALA A 56 4.92 8.95 2.89
C ALA A 56 5.19 8.45 4.31
N ARG A 57 5.69 7.21 4.47
CA ARG A 57 6.09 6.67 5.78
C ARG A 57 7.31 7.37 6.37
N ALA A 58 8.25 7.82 5.55
CA ALA A 58 9.37 8.64 6.00
C ALA A 58 8.87 9.98 6.58
N VAL A 59 7.88 10.61 5.93
CA VAL A 59 7.23 11.84 6.46
C VAL A 59 6.50 11.56 7.76
N LEU A 60 5.72 10.47 7.84
CA LEU A 60 4.93 10.12 9.03
C LEU A 60 5.79 9.75 10.24
N GLY A 61 7.01 9.25 10.03
CA GLY A 61 7.85 8.80 11.14
C GLY A 61 7.29 7.61 11.93
N ARG A 62 6.38 6.81 11.32
CA ARG A 62 5.69 5.71 11.99
C ARG A 62 6.15 4.35 11.50
N PRO A 63 6.54 3.44 12.43
CA PRO A 63 6.89 2.08 12.08
C PRO A 63 5.67 1.30 11.60
N ALA A 64 5.88 0.34 10.70
CA ALA A 64 4.90 -0.68 10.35
C ALA A 64 5.24 -2.00 11.05
N GLY A 65 4.30 -2.95 11.05
CA GLY A 65 4.48 -4.25 11.70
C GLY A 65 3.97 -4.29 13.12
N TRP A 66 4.53 -5.19 13.94
CA TRP A 66 4.13 -5.34 15.33
C TRP A 66 5.01 -4.47 16.25
N THR A 67 4.47 -4.07 17.39
CA THR A 67 5.18 -3.18 18.33
C THR A 67 6.53 -3.75 18.79
N HIS A 68 6.65 -5.06 18.94
CA HIS A 68 7.85 -5.76 19.39
C HIS A 68 8.73 -6.30 18.24
N ASP A 69 8.23 -6.23 17.00
CA ASP A 69 8.94 -6.69 15.79
C ASP A 69 8.50 -5.80 14.61
N SER A 70 8.92 -4.55 14.64
CA SER A 70 8.51 -3.53 13.67
C SER A 70 9.39 -3.55 12.41
N VAL A 71 8.78 -3.22 11.29
CA VAL A 71 9.51 -2.93 10.06
C VAL A 71 10.22 -1.58 10.23
N PRO A 72 11.53 -1.49 9.97
CA PRO A 72 12.26 -0.23 10.08
C PRO A 72 11.58 0.90 9.29
N LEU A 73 11.70 2.10 9.82
CA LEU A 73 11.27 3.30 9.09
C LEU A 73 12.10 3.44 7.81
N PRO A 74 11.50 3.84 6.70
CA PRO A 74 12.25 4.26 5.54
C PRO A 74 13.19 5.43 5.90
N ASP A 75 14.38 5.46 5.29
CA ASP A 75 15.29 6.58 5.43
C ASP A 75 14.62 7.87 4.90
N GLU A 76 14.84 8.96 5.60
CA GLU A 76 14.41 10.30 5.21
C GLU A 76 14.84 10.68 3.78
N LYS A 77 15.94 10.11 3.31
CA LYS A 77 16.42 10.27 1.93
C LYS A 77 15.41 9.84 0.88
N VAL A 78 14.49 8.92 1.22
CA VAL A 78 13.43 8.47 0.29
C VAL A 78 12.47 9.61 -0.02
N TRP A 79 12.03 10.35 1.00
CA TRP A 79 11.19 11.53 0.82
C TRP A 79 11.94 12.64 0.08
N ARG A 80 13.13 13.00 0.55
CA ARG A 80 13.95 14.06 -0.08
C ARG A 80 14.29 13.74 -1.53
N GLY A 81 14.60 12.48 -1.85
CA GLY A 81 14.86 12.07 -3.23
C GLY A 81 13.63 12.16 -4.14
N LEU A 82 12.43 11.86 -3.60
CA LEU A 82 11.18 12.07 -4.33
C LEU A 82 10.95 13.55 -4.62
N VAL A 83 11.07 14.41 -3.61
CA VAL A 83 10.92 15.87 -3.74
C VAL A 83 11.92 16.44 -4.73
N GLN A 84 13.19 16.05 -4.63
CA GLN A 84 14.23 16.47 -5.58
C GLN A 84 13.86 16.08 -7.01
N THR A 85 13.40 14.85 -7.25
CA THR A 85 12.96 14.41 -8.57
C THR A 85 11.79 15.25 -9.11
N ILE A 86 10.83 15.60 -8.24
CA ILE A 86 9.70 16.46 -8.60
C ILE A 86 10.19 17.86 -9.05
N HIS A 87 11.17 18.44 -8.35
CA HIS A 87 11.71 19.75 -8.69
C HIS A 87 12.59 19.75 -9.95
N GLU A 88 13.30 18.67 -10.20
CA GLU A 88 14.18 18.52 -11.37
C GLU A 88 13.43 18.13 -12.65
N THR A 89 12.22 17.56 -12.53
CA THR A 89 11.44 17.12 -13.69
C THR A 89 10.47 18.20 -14.13
N PRO A 90 10.55 18.71 -15.35
CA PRO A 90 9.58 19.67 -15.87
C PRO A 90 8.22 19.02 -16.10
N GLY A 91 7.17 19.83 -16.11
CA GLY A 91 5.80 19.38 -16.35
C GLY A 91 5.06 19.01 -15.08
N ARG A 92 3.90 18.36 -15.26
CA ARG A 92 3.08 17.89 -14.16
C ARG A 92 3.71 16.68 -13.47
N ALA A 93 3.53 16.57 -12.16
CA ALA A 93 3.94 15.38 -11.41
C ALA A 93 2.77 14.80 -10.62
N VAL A 94 2.78 13.49 -10.41
CA VAL A 94 1.80 12.80 -9.58
C VAL A 94 2.50 12.14 -8.41
N VAL A 95 2.02 12.40 -7.19
CA VAL A 95 2.39 11.67 -5.97
C VAL A 95 1.15 11.01 -5.41
N SER A 96 1.20 9.72 -5.13
CA SER A 96 0.02 8.97 -4.67
C SER A 96 0.38 8.05 -3.51
N SER A 97 -0.22 8.32 -2.34
CA SER A 97 -0.20 7.40 -1.21
C SER A 97 -1.33 7.73 -0.24
N GLU A 98 -2.08 6.72 0.18
CA GLU A 98 -3.09 6.82 1.22
C GLU A 98 -2.50 7.16 2.60
N PHE A 99 -1.21 6.96 2.81
CA PHE A 99 -0.56 7.29 4.07
C PHE A 99 -0.54 8.80 4.35
N PHE A 100 -0.58 9.66 3.35
CA PHE A 100 -0.67 11.10 3.56
C PHE A 100 -1.99 11.53 4.22
N ALA A 101 -3.05 10.71 4.17
CA ALA A 101 -4.27 10.95 4.94
C ALA A 101 -4.05 10.89 6.46
N LEU A 102 -2.94 10.31 6.92
CA LEU A 102 -2.58 10.17 8.33
C LEU A 102 -1.65 11.30 8.83
N CYS A 103 -1.28 12.26 7.99
CA CYS A 103 -0.41 13.36 8.37
C CYS A 103 -1.06 14.25 9.42
N ASP A 104 -0.32 14.57 10.48
CA ASP A 104 -0.65 15.64 11.42
C ASP A 104 -0.43 17.03 10.81
N ALA A 105 -0.67 18.10 11.58
CA ALA A 105 -0.57 19.47 11.08
C ALA A 105 0.85 19.81 10.60
N ASP A 106 1.87 19.47 11.37
CA ASP A 106 3.27 19.77 11.06
C ASP A 106 3.74 18.97 9.82
N GLN A 107 3.33 17.71 9.72
CA GLN A 107 3.65 16.86 8.58
C GLN A 107 2.96 17.37 7.30
N ARG A 108 1.71 17.84 7.37
CA ARG A 108 1.03 18.47 6.23
C ARG A 108 1.73 19.74 5.78
N ALA A 109 2.06 20.63 6.72
CA ALA A 109 2.80 21.86 6.42
C ALA A 109 4.13 21.52 5.73
N ARG A 110 4.88 20.58 6.27
CA ARG A 110 6.13 20.10 5.68
C ARG A 110 5.97 19.56 4.25
N VAL A 111 4.95 18.74 3.99
CA VAL A 111 4.69 18.22 2.63
C VAL A 111 4.42 19.35 1.65
N VAL A 112 3.65 20.35 2.06
CA VAL A 112 3.35 21.55 1.24
C VAL A 112 4.61 22.36 0.98
N ASP A 113 5.41 22.62 2.00
CA ASP A 113 6.63 23.43 1.88
C ASP A 113 7.69 22.73 1.02
N ASP A 114 7.87 21.42 1.22
CA ASP A 114 8.86 20.61 0.47
C ASP A 114 8.48 20.50 -1.03
N ILE A 115 7.20 20.31 -1.37
CA ILE A 115 6.72 20.22 -2.77
C ILE A 115 6.62 21.60 -3.43
N GLY A 116 6.27 22.61 -2.68
CA GLY A 116 5.99 23.98 -3.13
C GLY A 116 4.50 24.27 -3.21
N ARG A 117 4.07 25.22 -2.37
CA ARG A 117 2.66 25.61 -2.19
C ARG A 117 1.96 25.95 -3.50
N ASP A 118 2.63 26.71 -4.36
CA ASP A 118 2.04 27.21 -5.61
C ASP A 118 1.84 26.13 -6.67
N ARG A 119 2.54 25.00 -6.54
CA ARG A 119 2.45 23.87 -7.46
C ARG A 119 1.53 22.75 -6.96
N LEU A 120 1.27 22.69 -5.64
CA LEU A 120 0.56 21.58 -5.03
C LEU A 120 -0.96 21.67 -5.26
N TYR A 121 -1.51 20.60 -5.82
CA TYR A 121 -2.95 20.33 -5.92
C TYR A 121 -3.25 19.03 -5.20
N LEU A 122 -4.33 19.01 -4.42
CA LEU A 122 -4.73 17.86 -3.63
C LEU A 122 -5.93 17.15 -4.25
N LEU A 123 -5.83 15.85 -4.45
CA LEU A 123 -6.97 14.98 -4.80
C LEU A 123 -7.29 14.05 -3.64
N VAL A 124 -8.43 14.27 -3.01
CA VAL A 124 -8.95 13.44 -1.92
C VAL A 124 -9.91 12.41 -2.50
N ALA A 125 -9.54 11.14 -2.50
CA ALA A 125 -10.49 10.09 -2.85
C ALA A 125 -11.46 9.83 -1.69
N ALA A 126 -12.76 9.92 -1.94
CA ALA A 126 -13.82 9.75 -0.96
C ALA A 126 -14.62 8.48 -1.26
N ARG A 127 -14.93 7.70 -0.24
CA ARG A 127 -15.71 6.47 -0.33
C ARG A 127 -16.60 6.31 0.89
N ASN A 128 -17.70 5.55 0.77
CA ASN A 128 -18.56 5.25 1.92
C ASN A 128 -17.74 4.70 3.11
N PRO A 129 -17.85 5.33 4.31
CA PRO A 129 -17.06 4.92 5.48
C PRO A 129 -17.30 3.48 5.93
N GLY A 130 -18.47 2.91 5.70
CA GLY A 130 -18.76 1.51 6.01
C GLY A 130 -17.96 0.54 5.12
N SER A 131 -17.85 0.82 3.83
CA SER A 131 -16.99 0.07 2.91
C SER A 131 -15.53 0.18 3.33
N ILE A 132 -15.09 1.35 3.77
CA ILE A 132 -13.74 1.57 4.31
C ILE A 132 -13.53 0.74 5.57
N ALA A 133 -14.48 0.76 6.52
CA ALA A 133 -14.40 0.02 7.77
C ALA A 133 -14.26 -1.49 7.54
N LEU A 134 -15.15 -2.09 6.74
CA LEU A 134 -15.07 -3.52 6.43
C LEU A 134 -13.76 -3.91 5.75
N SER A 135 -13.29 -3.10 4.82
CA SER A 135 -12.02 -3.34 4.12
C SER A 135 -10.81 -3.16 5.03
N THR A 136 -10.86 -2.19 5.95
CA THR A 136 -9.79 -1.92 6.92
C THR A 136 -9.71 -3.03 7.96
N TRP A 137 -10.86 -3.51 8.47
CA TRP A 137 -10.87 -4.66 9.37
C TRP A 137 -10.18 -5.87 8.73
N GLN A 138 -10.50 -6.20 7.48
CA GLN A 138 -9.82 -7.28 6.76
C GLN A 138 -8.32 -7.02 6.59
N GLN A 139 -7.91 -5.77 6.39
CA GLN A 139 -6.49 -5.41 6.32
C GLN A 139 -5.79 -5.65 7.66
N VAL A 140 -6.38 -5.22 8.78
CA VAL A 140 -5.76 -5.43 10.09
C VAL A 140 -5.71 -6.90 10.51
N LEU A 141 -6.63 -7.76 10.03
CA LEU A 141 -6.49 -9.21 10.15
C LEU A 141 -5.26 -9.71 9.39
N ARG A 142 -5.06 -9.24 8.16
CA ARG A 142 -3.87 -9.57 7.36
C ARG A 142 -2.58 -9.04 7.98
N ASP A 143 -2.66 -8.04 8.83
CA ASP A 143 -1.56 -7.49 9.62
C ASP A 143 -1.45 -8.14 11.02
N GLY A 144 -2.13 -9.27 11.24
CA GLY A 144 -2.00 -10.10 12.44
C GLY A 144 -2.79 -9.63 13.65
N LYS A 145 -3.80 -8.76 13.47
CA LYS A 145 -4.78 -8.51 14.51
C LYS A 145 -5.80 -9.66 14.56
N THR A 146 -6.39 -9.89 15.73
CA THR A 146 -7.25 -11.04 16.01
C THR A 146 -8.63 -10.65 16.51
N GLY A 147 -8.95 -9.35 16.55
CA GLY A 147 -10.25 -8.84 16.99
C GLY A 147 -11.38 -9.23 16.02
N ARG A 148 -12.52 -9.64 16.57
CA ARG A 148 -13.74 -9.83 15.79
C ARG A 148 -14.19 -8.49 15.19
N LEU A 149 -14.96 -8.53 14.09
CA LEU A 149 -15.46 -7.31 13.44
C LEU A 149 -16.25 -6.43 14.41
N GLU A 150 -17.16 -7.01 15.19
CA GLU A 150 -17.97 -6.30 16.16
C GLU A 150 -17.11 -5.54 17.18
N ASP A 151 -16.18 -6.23 17.84
CA ASP A 151 -15.28 -5.64 18.84
C ASP A 151 -14.40 -4.54 18.23
N TRP A 152 -13.93 -4.77 16.99
CA TRP A 152 -13.10 -3.81 16.28
C TRP A 152 -13.87 -2.53 15.94
N LEU A 153 -15.12 -2.66 15.45
CA LEU A 153 -15.99 -1.53 15.16
C LEU A 153 -16.34 -0.76 16.43
N GLN A 154 -16.69 -1.45 17.52
CA GLN A 154 -16.99 -0.80 18.79
C GLN A 154 -15.81 0.03 19.30
N ASN A 155 -14.61 -0.52 19.22
CA ASN A 155 -13.39 0.19 19.61
C ASN A 155 -13.10 1.39 18.70
N ARG A 156 -13.33 1.28 17.39
CA ARG A 156 -12.98 2.33 16.42
C ARG A 156 -14.03 3.41 16.28
N PHE A 157 -15.31 3.07 16.37
CA PHE A 157 -16.40 4.01 16.15
C PHE A 157 -16.82 4.75 17.42
N ARG A 158 -16.81 4.09 18.58
CA ARG A 158 -17.31 4.64 19.85
C ARG A 158 -16.24 5.24 20.77
N ARG A 159 -14.99 4.88 20.58
CA ARG A 159 -13.88 5.33 21.45
C ARG A 159 -12.72 5.86 20.59
N PRO A 160 -12.43 7.16 20.64
CA PRO A 160 -11.13 7.64 20.25
C PRO A 160 -10.09 6.99 21.15
N GLU A 161 -9.04 6.37 20.62
CA GLU A 161 -7.98 5.74 21.41
C GLU A 161 -7.19 6.81 22.17
N PRO A 162 -7.08 6.74 23.53
CA PRO A 162 -6.20 7.60 24.28
C PRO A 162 -4.74 7.37 23.86
N GLY A 163 -4.03 8.41 23.54
CA GLY A 163 -2.61 8.34 23.10
C GLY A 163 -2.41 8.37 21.59
N TYR A 164 -3.47 8.20 20.80
CA TYR A 164 -3.50 8.55 19.38
C TYR A 164 -4.39 9.79 19.25
N ALA A 165 -3.95 10.88 19.80
CA ALA A 165 -4.74 12.08 20.11
C ALA A 165 -5.44 12.76 18.91
N THR A 166 -5.27 12.24 17.71
CA THR A 166 -5.89 12.76 16.49
C THR A 166 -6.44 11.67 15.58
N GLU A 167 -6.48 10.38 16.00
CA GLU A 167 -6.58 9.30 15.03
C GLU A 167 -7.58 8.22 15.37
N GLY A 168 -8.79 8.63 15.70
CA GLY A 168 -9.95 7.77 15.55
C GLY A 168 -10.15 7.41 14.07
N PHE A 169 -10.89 6.36 13.79
CA PHE A 169 -11.26 5.94 12.43
C PHE A 169 -11.73 7.12 11.56
N TRP A 170 -12.54 8.01 12.12
CA TRP A 170 -13.16 9.13 11.42
C TRP A 170 -12.17 10.22 11.00
N SER A 171 -11.04 10.39 11.68
CA SER A 171 -10.07 11.44 11.35
C SER A 171 -9.42 11.26 9.98
N TRP A 172 -9.34 10.04 9.48
CA TRP A 172 -8.74 9.71 8.18
C TRP A 172 -9.72 9.02 7.20
N ALA A 173 -10.83 8.45 7.69
CA ALA A 173 -11.83 7.80 6.86
C ALA A 173 -12.91 8.76 6.36
N ASP A 174 -13.13 9.86 7.06
CA ASP A 174 -14.06 10.92 6.67
C ASP A 174 -13.37 11.93 5.75
N SER A 175 -13.82 11.98 4.51
CA SER A 175 -13.28 12.86 3.49
C SER A 175 -13.48 14.35 3.80
N SER A 176 -14.56 14.73 4.49
CA SER A 176 -14.75 16.12 4.92
C SER A 176 -13.72 16.56 5.95
N THR A 177 -13.37 15.69 6.89
CA THR A 177 -12.29 15.93 7.87
C THR A 177 -10.94 16.04 7.17
N LEU A 178 -10.68 15.23 6.13
CA LEU A 178 -9.45 15.36 5.34
C LEU A 178 -9.40 16.72 4.61
N VAL A 179 -10.49 17.14 3.99
CA VAL A 179 -10.58 18.47 3.35
C VAL A 179 -10.34 19.58 4.36
N GLU A 180 -11.01 19.53 5.51
CA GLU A 180 -10.84 20.53 6.59
C GLU A 180 -9.38 20.60 7.07
N ASN A 181 -8.76 19.46 7.33
CA ASN A 181 -7.37 19.38 7.80
C ASN A 181 -6.36 19.93 6.77
N TRP A 182 -6.52 19.58 5.49
CA TRP A 182 -5.60 20.01 4.44
C TRP A 182 -5.85 21.44 3.97
N SER A 183 -7.08 21.96 4.09
CA SER A 183 -7.38 23.36 3.76
C SER A 183 -6.70 24.38 4.69
N GLN A 184 -6.16 23.93 5.82
CA GLN A 184 -5.32 24.77 6.69
C GLN A 184 -3.95 25.10 6.07
N VAL A 185 -3.49 24.31 5.09
CA VAL A 185 -2.16 24.45 4.47
C VAL A 185 -2.20 24.50 2.94
N VAL A 186 -3.32 24.12 2.32
CA VAL A 186 -3.55 24.17 0.86
C VAL A 186 -4.81 24.99 0.59
N ASP A 187 -4.76 25.91 -0.34
CA ASP A 187 -5.92 26.72 -0.70
C ASP A 187 -7.07 25.83 -1.22
N LEU A 188 -8.29 26.13 -0.83
CA LEU A 188 -9.45 25.28 -1.09
C LEU A 188 -9.72 25.07 -2.60
N ASP A 189 -9.42 26.08 -3.42
CA ASP A 189 -9.53 26.01 -4.88
C ASP A 189 -8.50 25.07 -5.54
N ARG A 190 -7.49 24.61 -4.78
CA ARG A 190 -6.50 23.60 -5.18
C ARG A 190 -6.83 22.20 -4.65
N ILE A 191 -7.91 22.06 -3.87
CA ILE A 191 -8.39 20.76 -3.38
C ILE A 191 -9.52 20.27 -4.26
N ARG A 192 -9.47 18.99 -4.62
CA ARG A 192 -10.52 18.26 -5.34
C ARG A 192 -10.90 17.03 -4.51
N VAL A 193 -12.19 16.74 -4.46
CA VAL A 193 -12.72 15.50 -3.88
C VAL A 193 -13.28 14.65 -5.01
N VAL A 194 -12.78 13.43 -5.18
CA VAL A 194 -13.38 12.44 -6.10
C VAL A 194 -14.16 11.41 -5.29
N VAL A 195 -15.48 11.36 -5.50
CA VAL A 195 -16.36 10.42 -4.81
C VAL A 195 -16.43 9.12 -5.62
N ILE A 196 -15.88 8.05 -5.08
CA ILE A 196 -15.78 6.77 -5.77
C ILE A 196 -17.18 6.16 -5.95
N ASP A 197 -17.53 5.85 -7.19
CA ASP A 197 -18.64 4.97 -7.53
C ASP A 197 -18.12 3.53 -7.63
N GLU A 198 -18.61 2.65 -6.75
CA GLU A 198 -18.17 1.24 -6.73
C GLU A 198 -18.65 0.46 -7.97
N THR A 199 -19.58 1.01 -8.71
CA THR A 199 -20.09 0.42 -9.97
C THR A 199 -19.32 0.87 -11.20
N ASP A 200 -18.58 2.00 -11.11
CA ASP A 200 -17.74 2.54 -12.19
C ASP A 200 -16.24 2.47 -11.84
N ARG A 201 -15.60 1.42 -12.29
CA ARG A 201 -14.16 1.22 -12.09
C ARG A 201 -13.29 2.17 -12.90
N ALA A 202 -13.82 2.80 -13.92
CA ALA A 202 -13.08 3.73 -14.76
C ALA A 202 -13.09 5.16 -14.19
N MET A 203 -13.96 5.47 -13.26
CA MET A 203 -14.14 6.80 -12.70
C MET A 203 -12.83 7.42 -12.19
N LEU A 204 -12.10 6.74 -11.32
CA LEU A 204 -10.85 7.27 -10.77
C LEU A 204 -9.76 7.44 -11.84
N PRO A 205 -9.45 6.44 -12.69
CA PRO A 205 -8.53 6.64 -13.83
C PRO A 205 -8.95 7.78 -14.76
N THR A 206 -10.24 7.93 -15.09
CA THR A 206 -10.75 9.03 -15.93
C THR A 206 -10.56 10.39 -15.26
N THR A 207 -10.78 10.47 -13.95
CA THR A 207 -10.51 11.69 -13.17
C THR A 207 -9.03 12.10 -13.27
N PHE A 208 -8.10 11.13 -13.17
CA PHE A 208 -6.67 11.41 -13.35
C PHE A 208 -6.36 11.87 -14.78
N GLU A 209 -6.96 11.26 -15.80
CA GLU A 209 -6.81 11.70 -17.19
C GLU A 209 -7.21 13.17 -17.37
N GLN A 210 -8.37 13.54 -16.86
CA GLN A 210 -8.89 14.91 -16.96
C GLN A 210 -7.97 15.91 -16.23
N LEU A 211 -7.65 15.65 -14.96
CA LEU A 211 -6.83 16.54 -14.16
C LEU A 211 -5.40 16.69 -14.72
N LEU A 212 -4.84 15.64 -15.31
CA LEU A 212 -3.52 15.64 -15.88
C LEU A 212 -3.48 16.08 -17.35
N GLY A 213 -4.63 16.38 -17.97
CA GLY A 213 -4.73 16.75 -19.38
C GLY A 213 -4.28 15.65 -20.34
N LEU A 214 -4.52 14.38 -19.96
CA LEU A 214 -4.16 13.21 -20.76
C LEU A 214 -5.26 12.88 -21.77
N PRO A 215 -4.92 12.28 -22.91
CA PRO A 215 -5.91 11.72 -23.82
C PRO A 215 -6.78 10.68 -23.12
N ALA A 216 -8.08 10.61 -23.48
CA ALA A 216 -8.98 9.61 -22.96
C ALA A 216 -8.45 8.18 -23.20
N LYS A 217 -8.68 7.29 -22.24
CA LYS A 217 -8.23 5.89 -22.22
C LYS A 217 -6.72 5.68 -22.02
N THR A 218 -5.94 6.72 -21.80
CA THR A 218 -4.52 6.58 -21.43
C THR A 218 -4.37 5.76 -20.12
N LEU A 219 -5.22 6.02 -19.14
CA LEU A 219 -5.27 5.32 -17.86
C LEU A 219 -6.50 4.42 -17.74
N SER A 220 -7.69 4.93 -18.09
CA SER A 220 -8.97 4.24 -17.96
C SER A 220 -9.11 3.04 -18.91
N GLY A 221 -8.34 3.00 -20.01
CA GLY A 221 -8.23 1.85 -20.90
C GLY A 221 -7.37 0.70 -20.37
N ARG A 222 -6.72 0.85 -19.21
CA ARG A 222 -5.81 -0.15 -18.64
C ARG A 222 -6.47 -0.96 -17.54
N THR A 223 -6.11 -2.23 -17.48
CA THR A 223 -6.53 -3.11 -16.38
C THR A 223 -5.46 -3.09 -15.28
N PRO A 224 -5.82 -2.82 -14.02
CA PRO A 224 -4.86 -2.85 -12.94
C PRO A 224 -4.22 -4.26 -12.80
N PRO A 225 -2.92 -4.33 -12.46
CA PRO A 225 -2.20 -5.62 -12.42
C PRO A 225 -2.70 -6.56 -11.33
N ASN A 226 -3.40 -6.03 -10.32
CA ASN A 226 -3.97 -6.80 -9.23
C ASN A 226 -5.44 -6.42 -9.02
N GLN A 227 -6.34 -7.34 -9.32
CA GLN A 227 -7.74 -7.22 -8.93
C GLN A 227 -7.93 -7.86 -7.55
N ASN A 228 -7.76 -7.08 -6.50
CA ASN A 228 -7.96 -7.56 -5.13
C ASN A 228 -9.46 -7.64 -4.81
N ARG A 229 -10.01 -8.84 -4.70
CA ARG A 229 -11.29 -9.05 -4.03
C ARG A 229 -11.14 -8.92 -2.51
N SER A 230 -12.26 -8.73 -1.84
CA SER A 230 -12.33 -8.85 -0.37
C SER A 230 -12.39 -10.31 0.06
N LEU A 231 -11.91 -10.61 1.27
CA LEU A 231 -12.11 -11.92 1.90
C LEU A 231 -13.61 -12.13 2.18
N THR A 232 -14.07 -13.36 2.05
CA THR A 232 -15.40 -13.78 2.53
C THR A 232 -15.40 -13.85 4.07
N ALA A 233 -16.57 -13.97 4.69
CA ALA A 233 -16.66 -14.06 6.14
C ALA A 233 -15.96 -15.33 6.68
N PRO A 234 -16.13 -16.53 6.08
CA PRO A 234 -15.37 -17.71 6.47
C PRO A 234 -13.85 -17.58 6.27
N GLU A 235 -13.41 -16.94 5.17
CA GLU A 235 -11.98 -16.69 4.95
C GLU A 235 -11.38 -15.76 6.00
N ALA A 236 -12.08 -14.69 6.34
CA ALA A 236 -11.64 -13.74 7.36
C ALA A 236 -11.59 -14.39 8.75
N GLU A 237 -12.59 -15.20 9.09
CA GLU A 237 -12.66 -15.88 10.39
C GLU A 237 -11.58 -16.98 10.52
N LEU A 238 -11.32 -17.74 9.45
CA LEU A 238 -10.23 -18.73 9.46
C LEU A 238 -8.88 -18.05 9.65
N LEU A 239 -8.62 -16.93 8.95
CA LEU A 239 -7.40 -16.14 9.13
C LEU A 239 -7.27 -15.63 10.57
N ARG A 240 -8.35 -15.06 11.12
CA ARG A 240 -8.40 -14.53 12.48
C ARG A 240 -8.09 -15.61 13.52
N SER A 241 -8.77 -16.74 13.42
CA SER A 241 -8.64 -17.87 14.35
C SER A 241 -7.27 -18.52 14.28
N ALA A 242 -6.74 -18.77 13.09
CA ALA A 242 -5.40 -19.32 12.91
C ALA A 242 -4.32 -18.36 13.42
N THR A 243 -4.50 -17.05 13.20
CA THR A 243 -3.61 -16.03 13.75
C THR A 243 -3.65 -16.01 15.29
N ALA A 244 -4.82 -16.10 15.90
CA ALA A 244 -4.97 -16.11 17.34
C ALA A 244 -4.23 -17.30 18.00
N LEU A 245 -4.24 -18.46 17.34
CA LEU A 245 -3.55 -19.65 17.83
C LEU A 245 -2.02 -19.59 17.69
N THR A 246 -1.51 -18.89 16.71
CA THR A 246 -0.09 -19.00 16.30
C THR A 246 0.73 -17.74 16.55
N LYS A 247 0.11 -16.58 16.68
CA LYS A 247 0.79 -15.28 16.74
C LYS A 247 1.87 -15.19 17.83
N ALA A 248 1.63 -15.76 18.99
CA ALA A 248 2.58 -15.73 20.12
C ALA A 248 3.89 -16.50 19.81
N GLN A 249 3.87 -17.39 18.81
CA GLN A 249 4.98 -18.26 18.42
C GLN A 249 5.73 -17.74 17.18
N LEU A 250 5.20 -16.71 16.53
CA LEU A 250 5.72 -16.23 15.26
C LEU A 250 6.32 -14.81 15.39
N ARG A 251 7.40 -14.58 14.68
CA ARG A 251 7.90 -13.24 14.40
C ARG A 251 7.13 -12.63 13.23
N TRP A 252 7.25 -11.32 13.05
CA TRP A 252 6.57 -10.61 11.97
C TRP A 252 6.90 -11.14 10.56
N ASP A 253 8.18 -11.45 10.31
CA ASP A 253 8.61 -11.98 9.00
C ASP A 253 8.03 -13.38 8.73
N GLU A 254 7.87 -14.21 9.75
CA GLU A 254 7.25 -15.54 9.66
C GLU A 254 5.74 -15.42 9.49
N PHE A 255 5.08 -14.55 10.28
CA PHE A 255 3.67 -14.25 10.08
C PHE A 255 3.40 -13.71 8.68
N SER A 256 4.20 -12.75 8.24
CA SER A 256 4.06 -12.18 6.89
C SER A 256 4.23 -13.25 5.81
N LEU A 257 5.18 -14.16 5.98
CA LEU A 257 5.39 -15.28 5.05
C LEU A 257 4.17 -16.21 4.99
N PHE A 258 3.71 -16.69 6.14
CA PHE A 258 2.67 -17.74 6.19
C PHE A 258 1.28 -17.17 5.96
N PHE A 259 0.95 -16.05 6.58
CA PHE A 259 -0.41 -15.52 6.56
C PHE A 259 -0.63 -14.46 5.47
N ARG A 260 0.27 -13.51 5.30
CA ARG A 260 0.08 -12.49 4.25
C ARG A 260 0.40 -13.02 2.85
N MET A 261 1.60 -13.63 2.68
CA MET A 261 2.08 -14.11 1.37
C MET A 261 1.64 -15.54 1.05
N GLY A 262 1.33 -16.33 2.08
CA GLY A 262 0.80 -17.69 1.93
C GLY A 262 -0.73 -17.70 1.87
N TYR A 263 -1.37 -17.64 3.03
CA TYR A 263 -2.82 -17.73 3.17
C TYR A 263 -3.57 -16.64 2.38
N ALA A 264 -3.40 -15.37 2.78
CA ALA A 264 -4.22 -14.29 2.24
C ALA A 264 -4.05 -14.12 0.73
N ARG A 265 -2.81 -14.25 0.23
CA ARG A 265 -2.56 -14.19 -1.20
C ARG A 265 -3.21 -15.37 -1.95
N ARG A 266 -3.16 -16.59 -1.39
CA ARG A 266 -3.83 -17.74 -1.98
C ARG A 266 -5.33 -17.55 -2.06
N MET A 267 -5.95 -17.02 -0.99
CA MET A 267 -7.38 -16.69 -0.98
C MET A 267 -7.73 -15.67 -2.05
N LEU A 268 -6.97 -14.58 -2.12
CA LEU A 268 -7.32 -13.45 -2.98
C LEU A 268 -7.01 -13.68 -4.47
N ASP A 269 -5.92 -14.40 -4.77
CA ASP A 269 -5.40 -14.55 -6.13
C ASP A 269 -5.85 -15.85 -6.81
N VAL A 270 -6.17 -16.89 -6.04
CA VAL A 270 -6.37 -18.25 -6.58
C VAL A 270 -7.75 -18.81 -6.26
N ARG A 271 -8.18 -18.75 -4.98
CA ARG A 271 -9.47 -19.33 -4.59
C ARG A 271 -10.63 -18.54 -5.21
N VAL A 272 -11.57 -19.25 -5.79
CA VAL A 272 -12.85 -18.70 -6.26
C VAL A 272 -13.93 -19.15 -5.27
N PRO A 273 -14.41 -18.26 -4.37
CA PRO A 273 -15.46 -18.61 -3.42
C PRO A 273 -16.79 -18.87 -4.13
N ALA A 274 -17.66 -19.64 -3.51
CA ALA A 274 -19.03 -19.81 -3.97
C ALA A 274 -19.74 -18.45 -4.05
N LYS A 275 -20.70 -18.31 -4.99
CA LYS A 275 -21.41 -17.04 -5.22
C LYS A 275 -22.22 -16.59 -4.00
N ASP A 276 -22.73 -17.54 -3.23
CA ASP A 276 -23.54 -17.36 -2.03
C ASP A 276 -22.69 -17.37 -0.74
N GLU A 277 -21.38 -17.49 -0.85
CA GLU A 277 -20.50 -17.48 0.33
C GLU A 277 -20.57 -16.11 1.04
N ALA A 278 -20.90 -16.16 2.33
CA ALA A 278 -21.17 -14.97 3.14
C ALA A 278 -20.00 -13.96 3.11
N ARG A 279 -20.35 -12.69 3.00
CA ARG A 279 -19.40 -11.55 3.09
C ARG A 279 -19.47 -10.95 4.48
N PRO A 280 -18.38 -10.34 4.97
CA PRO A 280 -18.46 -9.51 6.16
C PRO A 280 -19.46 -8.38 5.95
N VAL A 281 -20.38 -8.19 6.88
CA VAL A 281 -21.42 -7.16 6.85
C VAL A 281 -21.34 -6.30 8.10
N LEU A 282 -21.83 -5.08 8.03
CA LEU A 282 -21.89 -4.20 9.21
C LEU A 282 -23.02 -4.67 10.13
N PRO A 283 -22.81 -4.68 11.47
CA PRO A 283 -23.91 -4.77 12.40
C PRO A 283 -24.86 -3.57 12.24
N ALA A 284 -26.14 -3.75 12.54
CA ALA A 284 -27.17 -2.72 12.34
C ALA A 284 -26.82 -1.38 13.02
N TRP A 285 -26.27 -1.43 14.25
CA TRP A 285 -25.84 -0.21 14.96
C TRP A 285 -24.72 0.54 14.24
N ALA A 286 -23.73 -0.20 13.69
CA ALA A 286 -22.62 0.40 12.96
C ALA A 286 -23.05 0.99 11.62
N ALA A 287 -23.97 0.32 10.92
CA ALA A 287 -24.56 0.84 9.69
C ALA A 287 -25.33 2.14 9.93
N SER A 288 -26.09 2.23 11.03
CA SER A 288 -26.81 3.46 11.41
C SER A 288 -25.85 4.60 11.71
N GLN A 289 -24.76 4.33 12.43
CA GLN A 289 -23.73 5.33 12.71
C GLN A 289 -23.02 5.79 11.44
N VAL A 290 -22.65 4.86 10.56
CA VAL A 290 -22.03 5.19 9.25
C VAL A 290 -22.97 6.07 8.42
N ALA A 291 -24.27 5.77 8.39
CA ALA A 291 -25.25 6.58 7.64
C ALA A 291 -25.32 8.02 8.18
N ALA A 292 -25.33 8.18 9.51
CA ALA A 292 -25.35 9.49 10.16
C ALA A 292 -24.05 10.29 9.86
N GLU A 293 -22.89 9.67 10.04
CA GLU A 293 -21.59 10.30 9.78
C GLU A 293 -21.39 10.66 8.29
N ALA A 294 -21.80 9.75 7.38
CA ALA A 294 -21.77 10.04 5.95
C ALA A 294 -22.67 11.22 5.58
N GLY A 295 -23.86 11.29 6.19
CA GLY A 295 -24.74 12.46 6.04
C GLY A 295 -24.09 13.76 6.48
N ALA A 296 -23.50 13.76 7.68
CA ALA A 296 -22.80 14.93 8.21
C ALA A 296 -21.59 15.33 7.36
N SER A 297 -20.83 14.32 6.85
CA SER A 297 -19.71 14.55 5.95
C SER A 297 -20.13 15.24 4.64
N ILE A 298 -21.24 14.78 4.03
CA ILE A 298 -21.79 15.38 2.81
C ILE A 298 -22.15 16.84 3.05
N GLU A 299 -22.83 17.16 4.16
CA GLU A 299 -23.20 18.55 4.47
C GLU A 299 -21.95 19.44 4.70
N ARG A 300 -20.92 18.92 5.38
CA ARG A 300 -19.65 19.65 5.55
C ARG A 300 -18.94 19.88 4.20
N LEU A 301 -18.89 18.88 3.33
CA LEU A 301 -18.30 19.04 2.00
C LEU A 301 -19.06 20.07 1.15
N ARG A 302 -20.38 20.06 1.18
CA ARG A 302 -21.22 21.07 0.50
C ARG A 302 -20.97 22.46 1.05
N ALA A 303 -20.97 22.60 2.37
CA ALA A 303 -20.76 23.88 3.04
C ALA A 303 -19.35 24.44 2.81
N SER A 304 -18.34 23.60 2.67
CA SER A 304 -16.96 24.03 2.42
C SER A 304 -16.77 24.69 1.06
N GLY A 305 -17.61 24.36 0.07
CA GLY A 305 -17.45 24.82 -1.32
C GLY A 305 -16.29 24.15 -2.07
N VAL A 306 -15.72 23.06 -1.54
CA VAL A 306 -14.66 22.30 -2.23
C VAL A 306 -15.19 21.73 -3.55
N ALA A 307 -14.34 21.71 -4.55
CA ALA A 307 -14.69 21.12 -5.85
C ALA A 307 -14.85 19.59 -5.74
N VAL A 308 -16.03 19.09 -6.12
CA VAL A 308 -16.39 17.67 -6.04
C VAL A 308 -16.56 17.09 -7.43
N ILE A 309 -15.95 15.92 -7.66
CA ILE A 309 -16.07 15.10 -8.87
C ILE A 309 -16.88 13.85 -8.49
N GLY A 310 -17.99 13.63 -9.15
CA GLY A 310 -18.93 12.53 -8.85
C GLY A 310 -20.08 12.96 -7.94
N ASP A 311 -20.84 11.96 -7.48
CA ASP A 311 -22.05 12.17 -6.69
C ASP A 311 -21.79 11.95 -5.20
N LEU A 312 -21.93 13.00 -4.38
CA LEU A 312 -21.80 12.92 -2.92
C LEU A 312 -22.75 11.90 -2.29
N GLU A 313 -23.91 11.64 -2.89
CA GLU A 313 -24.87 10.68 -2.35
C GLU A 313 -24.34 9.23 -2.39
N ASN A 314 -23.30 8.94 -3.19
CA ASN A 314 -22.61 7.65 -3.12
C ASN A 314 -21.98 7.38 -1.76
N LEU A 315 -21.64 8.43 -0.99
CA LEU A 315 -21.13 8.28 0.38
C LEU A 315 -22.21 7.73 1.33
N ARG A 316 -23.52 7.93 1.04
CA ARG A 316 -24.63 7.39 1.84
C ARG A 316 -24.93 5.92 1.57
N ARG A 317 -24.40 5.33 0.49
CA ARG A 317 -24.66 3.94 0.11
C ARG A 317 -24.00 2.98 1.08
N VAL A 318 -24.59 2.82 2.27
CA VAL A 318 -24.07 1.90 3.29
C VAL A 318 -24.11 0.47 2.74
N PRO A 319 -23.02 -0.31 2.91
CA PRO A 319 -23.07 -1.75 2.59
C PRO A 319 -24.17 -2.46 3.33
N ALA A 320 -24.61 -3.62 2.81
CA ALA A 320 -25.63 -4.44 3.44
C ALA A 320 -25.31 -4.63 4.94
N ALA A 321 -26.30 -4.40 5.78
CA ALA A 321 -26.19 -4.54 7.22
C ALA A 321 -27.04 -5.73 7.67
N ALA A 322 -26.48 -6.55 8.54
CA ALA A 322 -27.18 -7.65 9.20
C ALA A 322 -26.47 -8.01 10.49
N ASP A 323 -27.21 -8.42 11.49
CA ASP A 323 -26.65 -9.10 12.65
C ASP A 323 -26.36 -10.54 12.21
N ALA A 324 -25.10 -10.83 11.95
CA ALA A 324 -24.67 -12.12 11.44
C ALA A 324 -24.24 -13.04 12.59
N ASP A 325 -24.66 -14.29 12.51
CA ASP A 325 -24.19 -15.33 13.43
C ASP A 325 -22.67 -15.52 13.32
N PRO A 326 -21.99 -15.84 14.43
CA PRO A 326 -20.57 -16.16 14.40
C PRO A 326 -20.27 -17.34 13.47
N ILE A 327 -19.26 -17.18 12.64
CA ILE A 327 -18.78 -18.28 11.79
C ILE A 327 -18.09 -19.32 12.69
N THR A 328 -18.68 -20.51 12.80
CA THR A 328 -18.18 -21.62 13.62
C THR A 328 -17.65 -22.78 12.78
N GLN A 329 -17.96 -22.79 11.49
CA GLN A 329 -17.54 -23.81 10.53
C GLN A 329 -17.03 -23.17 9.25
N VAL A 330 -16.06 -23.79 8.63
CA VAL A 330 -15.53 -23.34 7.34
C VAL A 330 -15.63 -24.48 6.31
N PRO A 331 -15.87 -24.16 5.03
CA PRO A 331 -15.86 -25.16 3.98
C PRO A 331 -14.52 -25.92 3.90
N MET A 332 -14.57 -27.20 3.59
CA MET A 332 -13.37 -28.05 3.50
C MET A 332 -12.41 -27.57 2.42
N ASP A 333 -12.92 -27.10 1.28
CA ASP A 333 -12.11 -26.53 0.19
C ASP A 333 -11.34 -25.30 0.67
N LEU A 334 -11.98 -24.42 1.47
CA LEU A 334 -11.31 -23.27 2.06
C LEU A 334 -10.14 -23.69 2.97
N ALA A 335 -10.34 -24.69 3.82
CA ALA A 335 -9.29 -25.19 4.70
C ALA A 335 -8.11 -25.81 3.89
N ALA A 336 -8.42 -26.57 2.83
CA ALA A 336 -7.42 -27.15 1.95
C ALA A 336 -6.62 -26.06 1.19
N GLU A 337 -7.28 -25.05 0.65
CA GLU A 337 -6.65 -23.90 -0.01
C GLU A 337 -5.78 -23.09 0.96
N ALA A 338 -6.23 -22.92 2.20
CA ALA A 338 -5.45 -22.27 3.25
C ALA A 338 -4.13 -22.98 3.52
N LEU A 339 -4.17 -24.30 3.72
CA LEU A 339 -2.98 -25.14 3.91
C LEU A 339 -2.06 -25.08 2.69
N ALA A 340 -2.61 -25.22 1.48
CA ALA A 340 -1.83 -25.14 0.24
C ALA A 340 -1.09 -23.82 0.10
N GLY A 341 -1.73 -22.70 0.50
CA GLY A 341 -1.12 -21.38 0.51
C GLY A 341 0.09 -21.29 1.44
N VAL A 342 -0.07 -21.74 2.69
CA VAL A 342 0.99 -21.75 3.71
C VAL A 342 2.15 -22.66 3.29
N ILE A 343 1.86 -23.88 2.84
CA ILE A 343 2.88 -24.85 2.39
C ILE A 343 3.67 -24.29 1.20
N THR A 344 2.98 -23.71 0.22
CA THR A 344 3.64 -23.10 -0.95
C THR A 344 4.59 -21.97 -0.55
N ALA A 345 4.18 -21.12 0.39
CA ALA A 345 5.02 -20.03 0.90
C ALA A 345 6.25 -20.59 1.65
N ALA A 346 6.07 -21.60 2.50
CA ALA A 346 7.15 -22.27 3.20
C ALA A 346 8.16 -22.90 2.23
N GLN A 347 7.69 -23.63 1.22
CA GLN A 347 8.55 -24.23 0.19
C GLN A 347 9.38 -23.19 -0.56
N ARG A 348 8.78 -22.04 -0.93
CA ARG A 348 9.51 -20.94 -1.57
C ARG A 348 10.63 -20.41 -0.69
N ARG A 349 10.38 -20.27 0.62
CA ARG A 349 11.39 -19.83 1.60
C ARG A 349 12.54 -20.83 1.72
N ILE A 350 12.22 -22.11 1.83
CA ILE A 350 13.21 -23.19 1.91
C ILE A 350 14.10 -23.20 0.67
N ARG A 351 13.52 -23.21 -0.53
CA ARG A 351 14.29 -23.16 -1.79
C ARG A 351 15.18 -21.92 -1.90
N LYS A 352 14.69 -20.77 -1.44
CA LYS A 352 15.50 -19.53 -1.42
C LYS A 352 16.67 -19.64 -0.44
N ALA A 353 16.46 -20.25 0.72
CA ALA A 353 17.49 -20.49 1.72
C ALA A 353 18.56 -21.48 1.19
N GLU A 354 18.14 -22.59 0.61
CA GLU A 354 19.04 -23.59 -0.02
C GLU A 354 19.89 -22.96 -1.12
N LYS A 355 19.27 -22.17 -2.01
CA LYS A 355 20.00 -21.44 -3.06
C LYS A 355 21.04 -20.50 -2.45
N ARG A 356 20.67 -19.78 -1.36
CA ARG A 356 21.58 -18.86 -0.67
C ARG A 356 22.74 -19.59 0.00
N VAL A 357 22.47 -20.72 0.67
CA VAL A 357 23.49 -21.58 1.25
C VAL A 357 24.46 -22.06 0.18
N LYS A 358 23.95 -22.58 -0.94
CA LYS A 358 24.78 -23.04 -2.08
C LYS A 358 25.69 -21.92 -2.62
N GLN A 359 25.15 -20.68 -2.75
CA GLN A 359 25.94 -19.53 -3.18
C GLN A 359 27.03 -19.16 -2.19
N LEU A 360 26.73 -19.16 -0.89
CA LEU A 360 27.69 -18.84 0.17
C LEU A 360 28.79 -19.91 0.30
N THR A 361 28.41 -21.19 0.16
CA THR A 361 29.37 -22.30 0.15
C THR A 361 30.33 -22.22 -1.04
N ALA A 362 29.79 -21.93 -2.24
CA ALA A 362 30.62 -21.71 -3.42
C ALA A 362 31.58 -20.53 -3.26
N ALA A 363 31.07 -19.40 -2.75
CA ALA A 363 31.90 -18.20 -2.49
C ALA A 363 32.95 -18.45 -1.39
N ALA A 364 32.67 -19.30 -0.40
CA ALA A 364 33.63 -19.67 0.64
C ALA A 364 34.71 -20.61 0.08
N SER A 365 34.34 -21.51 -0.84
CA SER A 365 35.29 -22.42 -1.51
C SER A 365 36.23 -21.68 -2.47
N ASP A 366 35.81 -20.52 -2.99
CA ASP A 366 36.58 -19.69 -3.93
C ASP A 366 37.51 -18.69 -3.21
N ARG A 367 37.45 -18.60 -1.88
CA ARG A 367 38.38 -17.77 -1.11
C ARG A 367 39.75 -18.40 -1.13
N PRO A 368 40.80 -17.63 -1.46
CA PRO A 368 42.18 -18.15 -1.34
C PRO A 368 42.38 -18.58 0.10
N ARG A 369 42.85 -19.83 0.28
CA ARG A 369 43.21 -20.33 1.60
C ARG A 369 44.32 -19.42 2.18
N PRO A 370 44.25 -19.04 3.46
CA PRO A 370 45.32 -18.38 4.12
C PRO A 370 46.65 -19.18 3.93
N LEU A 371 47.77 -18.48 3.78
CA LEU A 371 49.05 -19.12 3.46
C LEU A 371 49.51 -20.14 4.51
N ASP A 372 49.11 -19.96 5.75
CA ASP A 372 49.33 -20.84 6.91
C ASP A 372 48.49 -22.14 6.86
N GLU A 373 47.38 -22.14 6.15
CA GLU A 373 46.51 -23.31 5.94
C GLU A 373 46.86 -24.12 4.67
N ILE A 374 47.78 -23.61 3.83
CA ILE A 374 48.20 -24.29 2.59
C ILE A 374 49.31 -25.29 2.91
N PRO A 375 49.17 -26.61 2.66
CA PRO A 375 50.22 -27.56 2.89
C PRO A 375 51.50 -27.17 2.16
N THR A 376 52.64 -27.26 2.83
CA THR A 376 53.95 -26.87 2.31
C THR A 376 54.26 -27.48 0.93
N ARG A 377 53.72 -28.67 0.65
CA ARG A 377 53.86 -29.35 -0.67
C ARG A 377 53.14 -28.56 -1.79
N GLU A 378 51.94 -28.00 -1.53
CA GLU A 378 51.20 -27.21 -2.51
C GLU A 378 51.88 -25.86 -2.78
N LEU A 379 52.36 -25.18 -1.75
CA LEU A 379 53.14 -23.95 -1.86
C LEU A 379 54.43 -24.19 -2.68
N ALA A 380 55.16 -25.29 -2.42
CA ALA A 380 56.35 -25.63 -3.18
C ALA A 380 56.04 -25.99 -4.65
N ALA A 381 54.88 -26.56 -4.96
CA ALA A 381 54.44 -26.84 -6.34
C ALA A 381 54.14 -25.54 -7.09
N VAL A 382 53.41 -24.59 -6.46
CA VAL A 382 53.11 -23.30 -7.05
C VAL A 382 54.36 -22.46 -7.30
N LEU A 383 55.28 -22.45 -6.36
CA LEU A 383 56.57 -21.77 -6.52
C LEU A 383 57.40 -22.38 -7.66
N ARG A 384 57.49 -23.70 -7.77
CA ARG A 384 58.16 -24.37 -8.89
C ARG A 384 57.51 -24.05 -10.24
N ALA A 385 56.19 -24.03 -10.32
CA ALA A 385 55.49 -23.67 -11.54
C ALA A 385 55.74 -22.19 -11.96
N ARG A 386 55.73 -21.24 -11.01
CA ARG A 386 56.08 -19.83 -11.27
C ARG A 386 57.53 -19.62 -11.68
N VAL A 387 58.49 -20.34 -11.08
CA VAL A 387 59.88 -20.29 -11.48
C VAL A 387 60.07 -20.84 -12.90
N ARG A 388 59.48 -21.98 -13.23
CA ARG A 388 59.46 -22.52 -14.61
C ARG A 388 58.87 -21.56 -15.63
N ALA A 389 57.72 -20.95 -15.33
CA ALA A 389 57.04 -19.97 -16.20
C ALA A 389 57.92 -18.70 -16.42
N ARG A 390 58.70 -18.31 -15.43
CA ARG A 390 59.60 -17.16 -15.55
C ARG A 390 60.86 -17.46 -16.36
N ILE A 391 61.40 -18.70 -16.25
CA ILE A 391 62.53 -19.17 -17.07
C ILE A 391 62.13 -19.32 -18.55
N THR A 392 60.94 -19.87 -18.81
CA THR A 392 60.43 -19.99 -20.21
C THR A 392 60.07 -18.68 -20.85
N ARG A 393 59.65 -17.65 -20.08
CA ARG A 393 59.46 -16.30 -20.59
C ARG A 393 60.76 -15.55 -20.91
N ARG A 394 61.84 -15.81 -20.14
CA ARG A 394 63.17 -15.24 -20.42
C ARG A 394 63.89 -15.91 -21.61
N GLY A 395 63.65 -17.21 -21.88
CA GLY A 395 64.20 -17.89 -23.05
C GLY A 395 63.47 -17.64 -24.40
N LYS A 396 62.40 -16.83 -24.40
CA LYS A 396 61.71 -16.37 -25.67
C LYS A 396 61.95 -14.88 -25.95
N ALA A 397 62.78 -14.24 -25.18
CA ALA A 397 63.15 -12.82 -25.35
C ALA A 397 64.61 -12.62 -25.71
N THR A 398 65.31 -13.68 -26.12
CA THR A 398 66.59 -13.74 -26.84
C THR A 398 66.34 -14.50 -28.15
#